data_fd3a0564b19c3256ac07e9f7329882b7
#
_entry.id   fd3a0564b19c3256ac07e9f7329882b7
#
_cell.length_a   1.000
_cell.length_b   1.000
_cell.length_c   1.000
_cell.angle_alpha   90.00
_cell.angle_beta   90.00
_cell.angle_gamma   90.00
#
_symmetry.space_group_name_H-M   'P 1'
#
loop_
_entity.id
_entity.type
_entity.pdbx_description
1 polymer ?
#
loop_
_entity_poly.entity_id
_entity_poly.type
_entity_poly.pdbx_seq_one_letter_code
_entity_poly.pdbx_strand_id
1 'polypeptide(L)'
;IAHVEKRVRDFFAVHKIDVAYFPLAAGTHIDHRIAHAVGRRIKDIPIKFYEDRPYILWPGVLQGRMNQLGSDAALPPVTEQMMRETLHSFYYLKHFVPEGAYQKECLPLYFSALKQPSAKTLKSTSETRVATEPEIEKLYNSLARYESQMPLIYPDRDTFVKDSLNYERANSGKNIYAERFWTFA
;
A
#
# COMPACT_ATOMS: atom_id res chain seq x y z
N ILE A 1 -13.09 10.25 13.47
CA ILE A 1 -11.87 9.55 13.93
C ILE A 1 -11.98 9.21 15.41
N ALA A 2 -12.27 10.18 16.32
CA ALA A 2 -12.31 9.94 17.77
C ALA A 2 -13.23 8.78 18.19
N HIS A 3 -14.41 8.65 17.58
CA HIS A 3 -15.33 7.55 17.88
C HIS A 3 -14.74 6.18 17.49
N VAL A 4 -14.10 6.08 16.32
CA VAL A 4 -13.44 4.84 15.86
C VAL A 4 -12.25 4.52 16.77
N GLU A 5 -11.44 5.51 17.11
CA GLU A 5 -10.32 5.36 18.03
C GLU A 5 -10.76 4.80 19.38
N LYS A 6 -11.83 5.37 19.95
CA LYS A 6 -12.39 4.88 21.22
C LYS A 6 -12.76 3.39 21.13
N ARG A 7 -13.49 2.99 20.09
CA ARG A 7 -13.89 1.58 19.92
C ARG A 7 -12.69 0.64 19.77
N VAL A 8 -11.64 1.07 19.05
CA VAL A 8 -10.41 0.29 18.93
C VAL A 8 -9.72 0.14 20.29
N ARG A 9 -9.62 1.21 21.07
CA ARG A 9 -9.05 1.16 22.43
C ARG A 9 -9.87 0.31 23.39
N ASP A 10 -11.20 0.41 23.32
CA ASP A 10 -12.09 -0.45 24.13
C ASP A 10 -11.87 -1.93 23.78
N PHE A 11 -11.69 -2.26 22.48
CA PHE A 11 -11.35 -3.62 22.05
C PHE A 11 -9.99 -4.07 22.59
N PHE A 12 -8.96 -3.23 22.52
CA PHE A 12 -7.63 -3.54 23.03
C PHE A 12 -7.61 -3.73 24.56
N ALA A 13 -8.43 -2.99 25.28
CA ALA A 13 -8.54 -3.12 26.73
C ALA A 13 -9.13 -4.48 27.18
N VAL A 14 -9.97 -5.08 26.34
CA VAL A 14 -10.61 -6.37 26.63
C VAL A 14 -9.75 -7.55 26.13
N HIS A 15 -8.95 -7.35 25.07
CA HIS A 15 -8.16 -8.38 24.45
C HIS A 15 -6.67 -8.12 24.64
N LYS A 16 -5.92 -9.18 24.93
CA LYS A 16 -4.46 -9.07 24.98
C LYS A 16 -3.93 -8.95 23.55
N ILE A 17 -3.49 -7.74 23.19
CA ILE A 17 -2.94 -7.41 21.88
C ILE A 17 -1.45 -7.12 22.01
N ASP A 18 -0.62 -7.94 21.38
CA ASP A 18 0.84 -7.75 21.40
C ASP A 18 1.31 -6.78 20.29
N VAL A 19 0.59 -6.75 19.14
CA VAL A 19 0.86 -5.85 18.03
C VAL A 19 -0.42 -5.63 17.22
N ALA A 20 -0.67 -4.42 16.74
CA ALA A 20 -1.77 -4.15 15.83
C ALA A 20 -1.28 -3.65 14.47
N TYR A 21 -1.98 -4.10 13.42
CA TYR A 21 -1.68 -3.77 12.04
C TYR A 21 -2.75 -2.84 11.47
N PHE A 22 -2.31 -1.73 10.90
CA PHE A 22 -3.17 -0.74 10.25
C PHE A 22 -2.73 -0.52 8.81
N PRO A 23 -3.61 -0.08 7.91
CA PRO A 23 -3.21 0.24 6.54
C PRO A 23 -2.28 1.46 6.51
N LEU A 24 -1.30 1.44 5.61
CA LEU A 24 -0.47 2.62 5.30
C LEU A 24 -1.30 3.73 4.64
N ALA A 25 -2.45 3.39 4.09
CA ALA A 25 -3.38 4.26 3.35
C ALA A 25 -2.73 4.85 2.07
N ALA A 26 -1.98 4.03 1.36
CA ALA A 26 -1.26 4.41 0.16
C ALA A 26 -2.21 4.79 -0.99
N GLY A 27 -3.32 4.07 -1.16
CA GLY A 27 -4.33 4.30 -2.20
C GLY A 27 -5.30 5.44 -1.93
N THR A 28 -5.15 6.17 -0.84
CA THR A 28 -6.02 7.29 -0.44
C THR A 28 -7.50 6.92 -0.14
N HIS A 29 -7.85 5.64 -0.13
CA HIS A 29 -9.20 5.19 0.24
C HIS A 29 -9.58 5.73 1.62
N ILE A 30 -10.82 6.24 1.75
CA ILE A 30 -11.23 6.97 2.97
C ILE A 30 -11.14 6.10 4.21
N ASP A 31 -11.56 4.84 4.14
CA ASP A 31 -11.53 3.93 5.28
C ASP A 31 -10.10 3.63 5.72
N HIS A 32 -9.18 3.44 4.75
CA HIS A 32 -7.76 3.25 5.03
C HIS A 32 -7.14 4.49 5.68
N ARG A 33 -7.53 5.69 5.23
CA ARG A 33 -7.06 6.95 5.83
C ARG A 33 -7.56 7.12 7.27
N ILE A 34 -8.82 6.75 7.55
CA ILE A 34 -9.38 6.77 8.90
C ILE A 34 -8.63 5.77 9.79
N ALA A 35 -8.49 4.52 9.33
CA ALA A 35 -7.78 3.48 10.06
C ALA A 35 -6.31 3.86 10.33
N HIS A 36 -5.60 4.38 9.31
CA HIS A 36 -4.24 4.90 9.48
C HIS A 36 -4.17 5.98 10.55
N ALA A 37 -5.07 6.97 10.50
CA ALA A 37 -5.09 8.06 11.46
C ALA A 37 -5.39 7.59 12.89
N VAL A 38 -6.18 6.54 13.08
CA VAL A 38 -6.40 5.88 14.37
C VAL A 38 -5.12 5.19 14.83
N GLY A 39 -4.50 4.37 13.98
CA GLY A 39 -3.25 3.68 14.31
C GLY A 39 -2.13 4.64 14.75
N ARG A 40 -2.02 5.82 14.09
CA ARG A 40 -1.04 6.86 14.44
C ARG A 40 -1.25 7.46 15.85
N ARG A 41 -2.44 7.37 16.41
CA ARG A 41 -2.77 7.91 17.74
C ARG A 41 -2.59 6.91 18.87
N ILE A 42 -2.55 5.64 18.57
CA ILE A 42 -2.31 4.59 19.55
C ILE A 42 -0.81 4.53 19.86
N LYS A 43 -0.45 4.59 21.14
CA LYS A 43 0.95 4.64 21.61
C LYS A 43 1.26 3.57 22.67
N ASP A 44 0.24 2.90 23.16
CA ASP A 44 0.29 1.96 24.25
C ASP A 44 0.62 0.52 23.84
N ILE A 45 0.56 0.23 22.52
CA ILE A 45 0.99 -1.03 21.94
C ILE A 45 1.78 -0.79 20.64
N PRO A 46 2.63 -1.73 20.21
CA PRO A 46 3.31 -1.66 18.92
C PRO A 46 2.33 -1.60 17.74
N ILE A 47 2.48 -0.60 16.88
CA ILE A 47 1.68 -0.43 15.67
C ILE A 47 2.56 -0.59 14.44
N LYS A 48 2.12 -1.44 13.51
CA LYS A 48 2.72 -1.63 12.20
C LYS A 48 1.73 -1.24 11.10
N PHE A 49 2.22 -0.58 10.05
CA PHE A 49 1.40 -0.15 8.93
C PHE A 49 1.75 -0.99 7.70
N TYR A 50 0.77 -1.79 7.22
CA TYR A 50 0.94 -2.61 6.04
C TYR A 50 0.70 -1.84 4.75
N GLU A 51 1.35 -2.25 3.68
CA GLU A 51 1.17 -1.70 2.35
C GLU A 51 -0.12 -2.22 1.73
N ASP A 52 -1.07 -1.31 1.46
CA ASP A 52 -2.44 -1.69 1.07
C ASP A 52 -2.50 -2.13 -0.40
N ARG A 53 -2.75 -3.38 -0.65
CA ARG A 53 -3.01 -3.91 -1.99
C ARG A 53 -4.48 -3.67 -2.41
N PRO A 54 -4.77 -3.41 -3.68
CA PRO A 54 -3.85 -3.37 -4.83
C PRO A 54 -3.14 -2.02 -5.01
N TYR A 55 -3.50 -0.99 -4.27
CA TYR A 55 -3.07 0.40 -4.49
C TYR A 55 -1.55 0.58 -4.46
N ILE A 56 -0.87 -0.12 -3.55
CA ILE A 56 0.57 -0.01 -3.38
C ILE A 56 1.35 -0.52 -4.61
N LEU A 57 0.72 -1.37 -5.41
CA LEU A 57 1.35 -1.94 -6.61
C LEU A 57 1.59 -0.88 -7.70
N TRP A 58 0.93 0.27 -7.60
CA TRP A 58 1.12 1.36 -8.55
C TRP A 58 2.46 2.04 -8.33
N PRO A 59 3.27 2.23 -9.39
CA PRO A 59 4.54 2.92 -9.27
C PRO A 59 4.37 4.30 -8.67
N GLY A 60 5.19 4.61 -7.68
CA GLY A 60 5.20 5.90 -7.03
C GLY A 60 4.12 6.12 -5.96
N VAL A 61 3.14 5.23 -5.80
CA VAL A 61 2.12 5.37 -4.73
C VAL A 61 2.77 5.32 -3.35
N LEU A 62 3.69 4.38 -3.14
CA LEU A 62 4.47 4.33 -1.89
C LEU A 62 5.27 5.63 -1.69
N GLN A 63 5.99 6.07 -2.71
CA GLN A 63 6.78 7.31 -2.68
C GLN A 63 5.90 8.52 -2.33
N GLY A 64 4.77 8.68 -3.03
CA GLY A 64 3.81 9.77 -2.78
C GLY A 64 3.26 9.72 -1.37
N ARG A 65 2.92 8.53 -0.88
CA ARG A 65 2.41 8.38 0.49
C ARG A 65 3.46 8.71 1.55
N MET A 66 4.68 8.24 1.40
CA MET A 66 5.77 8.53 2.33
C MET A 66 6.13 10.01 2.34
N ASN A 67 6.10 10.66 1.17
CA ASN A 67 6.26 12.12 1.07
C ASN A 67 5.14 12.87 1.81
N GLN A 68 3.87 12.49 1.63
CA GLN A 68 2.74 13.09 2.36
C GLN A 68 2.88 12.94 3.89
N LEU A 69 3.44 11.84 4.35
CA LEU A 69 3.68 11.59 5.77
C LEU A 69 4.90 12.35 6.30
N GLY A 70 5.72 12.93 5.42
CA GLY A 70 6.99 13.53 5.82
C GLY A 70 8.03 12.50 6.28
N SER A 71 7.96 11.27 5.75
CA SER A 71 8.86 10.18 6.09
C SER A 71 10.27 10.41 5.55
N ASP A 72 11.28 10.01 6.33
CA ASP A 72 12.70 10.00 5.95
C ASP A 72 13.12 8.72 5.20
N ALA A 73 12.18 7.81 4.91
CA ALA A 73 12.46 6.56 4.22
C ALA A 73 13.19 6.78 2.88
N ALA A 74 14.30 6.10 2.70
CA ALA A 74 14.98 6.03 1.42
C ALA A 74 14.26 4.98 0.54
N LEU A 75 13.51 5.47 -0.46
CA LEU A 75 12.82 4.62 -1.42
C LEU A 75 13.50 4.68 -2.79
N PRO A 76 13.43 3.60 -3.59
CA PRO A 76 13.91 3.63 -4.97
C PRO A 76 13.28 4.79 -5.75
N PRO A 77 14.05 5.44 -6.63
CA PRO A 77 13.50 6.49 -7.47
C PRO A 77 12.47 5.92 -8.45
N VAL A 78 11.35 6.63 -8.59
CA VAL A 78 10.33 6.29 -9.57
C VAL A 78 10.50 7.22 -10.78
N THR A 79 10.67 6.63 -11.96
CA THR A 79 10.77 7.37 -13.22
C THR A 79 9.42 7.42 -13.93
N GLU A 80 9.24 8.43 -14.78
CA GLU A 80 8.06 8.53 -15.64
C GLU A 80 7.92 7.31 -16.57
N GLN A 81 9.05 6.80 -17.05
CA GLN A 81 9.07 5.59 -17.88
C GLN A 81 8.55 4.37 -17.10
N MET A 82 9.02 4.13 -15.88
CA MET A 82 8.51 3.06 -15.02
C MET A 82 7.01 3.16 -14.81
N MET A 83 6.49 4.37 -14.59
CA MET A 83 5.06 4.58 -14.43
C MET A 83 4.28 4.25 -15.71
N ARG A 84 4.76 4.70 -16.87
CA ARG A 84 4.13 4.40 -18.16
C ARG A 84 4.12 2.91 -18.47
N GLU A 85 5.24 2.22 -18.29
CA GLU A 85 5.38 0.79 -18.54
C GLU A 85 4.47 -0.03 -17.62
N THR A 86 4.39 0.33 -16.34
CA THR A 86 3.58 -0.41 -15.36
C THR A 86 2.09 -0.18 -15.54
N LEU A 87 1.68 1.02 -15.99
CA LEU A 87 0.29 1.31 -16.27
C LEU A 87 -0.32 0.38 -17.32
N HIS A 88 0.45 0.03 -18.33
CA HIS A 88 0.01 -0.91 -19.35
C HIS A 88 -0.08 -2.36 -18.84
N SER A 89 0.61 -2.69 -17.77
CA SER A 89 0.64 -4.03 -17.20
C SER A 89 -0.42 -4.26 -16.11
N PHE A 90 -1.00 -3.19 -15.56
CA PHE A 90 -2.02 -3.30 -14.51
C PHE A 90 -3.39 -3.60 -15.08
N TYR A 91 -3.91 -4.79 -14.77
CA TYR A 91 -5.26 -5.21 -15.16
C TYR A 91 -6.33 -4.24 -14.63
N TYR A 92 -6.24 -3.86 -13.37
CA TYR A 92 -7.17 -2.93 -12.70
C TYR A 92 -7.29 -1.58 -13.42
N LEU A 93 -6.18 -1.00 -13.85
CA LEU A 93 -6.19 0.32 -14.51
C LEU A 93 -6.86 0.31 -15.88
N LYS A 94 -6.71 -0.77 -16.62
CA LYS A 94 -7.32 -0.90 -17.95
C LYS A 94 -8.84 -0.78 -17.92
N HIS A 95 -9.47 -1.14 -16.81
CA HIS A 95 -10.92 -1.11 -16.66
C HIS A 95 -11.48 0.22 -16.17
N PHE A 96 -10.69 1.00 -15.43
CA PHE A 96 -11.19 2.21 -14.77
C PHE A 96 -10.72 3.52 -15.39
N VAL A 97 -9.65 3.50 -16.18
CA VAL A 97 -9.08 4.70 -16.77
C VAL A 97 -8.83 4.52 -18.25
N PRO A 98 -9.52 5.27 -19.11
CA PRO A 98 -9.22 5.28 -20.54
C PRO A 98 -7.76 5.69 -20.75
N GLU A 99 -7.02 4.87 -21.50
CA GLU A 99 -5.57 4.99 -21.68
C GLU A 99 -5.12 6.41 -22.08
N GLY A 100 -5.84 7.06 -22.97
CA GLY A 100 -5.49 8.40 -23.45
C GLY A 100 -5.68 9.51 -22.40
N ALA A 101 -6.74 9.46 -21.59
CA ALA A 101 -7.01 10.45 -20.54
C ALA A 101 -6.02 10.30 -19.38
N TYR A 102 -5.72 9.07 -18.98
CA TYR A 102 -4.78 8.84 -17.90
C TYR A 102 -3.38 9.34 -18.21
N GLN A 103 -2.85 9.03 -19.41
CA GLN A 103 -1.50 9.45 -19.82
C GLN A 103 -1.37 10.97 -19.97
N LYS A 104 -2.41 11.63 -20.47
CA LYS A 104 -2.38 13.06 -20.73
C LYS A 104 -2.65 13.93 -19.51
N GLU A 105 -3.56 13.50 -18.64
CA GLU A 105 -4.10 14.34 -17.58
C GLU A 105 -3.64 13.90 -16.19
N CYS A 106 -3.74 12.63 -15.87
CA CYS A 106 -3.47 12.13 -14.52
C CYS A 106 -1.98 11.93 -14.23
N LEU A 107 -1.22 11.35 -15.18
CA LEU A 107 0.20 11.07 -14.99
C LEU A 107 1.03 12.32 -14.67
N PRO A 108 0.91 13.44 -15.40
CA PRO A 108 1.69 14.63 -15.11
C PRO A 108 1.39 15.20 -13.72
N LEU A 109 0.10 15.23 -13.31
CA LEU A 109 -0.31 15.70 -11.99
C LEU A 109 0.24 14.79 -10.87
N TYR A 110 0.13 13.49 -11.05
CA TYR A 110 0.64 12.52 -10.12
C TYR A 110 2.16 12.61 -9.99
N PHE A 111 2.89 12.74 -11.10
CA PHE A 111 4.33 12.89 -11.12
C PHE A 111 4.80 14.20 -10.48
N SER A 112 4.04 15.28 -10.68
CA SER A 112 4.28 16.56 -9.99
C SER A 112 4.13 16.40 -8.48
N ALA A 113 3.10 15.70 -8.03
CA ALA A 113 2.88 15.45 -6.60
C ALA A 113 4.01 14.62 -5.94
N LEU A 114 4.60 13.67 -6.67
CA LEU A 114 5.75 12.90 -6.20
C LEU A 114 7.02 13.74 -5.98
N LYS A 115 7.15 14.81 -6.74
CA LYS A 115 8.32 15.72 -6.69
C LYS A 115 8.21 16.79 -5.62
N GLN A 116 7.04 16.97 -4.98
CA GLN A 116 6.89 17.98 -3.95
C GLN A 116 7.76 17.62 -2.73
N PRO A 117 8.71 18.48 -2.36
CA PRO A 117 9.51 18.25 -1.16
C PRO A 117 8.61 18.42 0.06
N SER A 118 8.38 17.36 0.79
CA SER A 118 7.88 17.48 2.16
C SER A 118 9.06 17.57 3.13
N ALA A 119 8.89 18.33 4.21
CA ALA A 119 9.87 18.30 5.30
C ALA A 119 9.95 16.87 5.83
N LYS A 120 11.09 16.22 5.66
CA LYS A 120 11.33 14.85 6.13
C LYS A 120 11.60 14.87 7.63
N THR A 121 10.54 14.93 8.40
CA THR A 121 10.61 15.06 9.87
C THR A 121 10.21 13.78 10.60
N LEU A 122 9.55 12.86 9.90
CA LEU A 122 9.05 11.63 10.48
C LEU A 122 10.04 10.48 10.25
N LYS A 123 10.64 10.02 11.34
CA LYS A 123 11.48 8.82 11.30
C LYS A 123 10.64 7.59 10.99
N SER A 124 11.10 6.79 10.03
CA SER A 124 10.41 5.60 9.60
C SER A 124 11.38 4.43 9.43
N THR A 125 10.91 3.25 9.81
CA THR A 125 11.61 1.98 9.58
C THR A 125 10.67 1.02 8.91
N SER A 126 11.21 0.07 8.14
CA SER A 126 10.42 -0.98 7.52
C SER A 126 10.96 -2.36 7.86
N GLU A 127 10.05 -3.29 7.99
CA GLU A 127 10.30 -4.72 8.12
C GLU A 127 9.66 -5.43 6.92
N THR A 128 10.38 -6.32 6.27
CA THR A 128 9.90 -7.09 5.13
C THR A 128 9.78 -8.55 5.55
N ARG A 129 8.61 -9.13 5.37
CA ARG A 129 8.34 -10.55 5.58
C ARG A 129 8.13 -11.23 4.24
N VAL A 130 8.99 -12.18 3.92
CA VAL A 130 8.85 -13.01 2.72
C VAL A 130 7.75 -14.04 2.99
N ALA A 131 6.77 -14.13 2.09
CA ALA A 131 5.70 -15.10 2.20
C ALA A 131 6.08 -16.41 1.50
N THR A 132 5.69 -17.51 2.12
CA THR A 132 5.76 -18.85 1.54
C THR A 132 4.60 -19.09 0.56
N GLU A 133 4.74 -20.06 -0.33
CA GLU A 133 3.67 -20.40 -1.29
C GLU A 133 2.32 -20.69 -0.60
N PRO A 134 2.25 -21.46 0.51
CA PRO A 134 0.99 -21.65 1.25
C PRO A 134 0.40 -20.35 1.84
N GLU A 135 1.22 -19.38 2.20
CA GLU A 135 0.75 -18.09 2.71
C GLU A 135 0.19 -17.24 1.58
N ILE A 136 0.82 -17.24 0.41
CA ILE A 136 0.33 -16.59 -0.81
C ILE A 136 -1.04 -17.15 -1.20
N GLU A 137 -1.17 -18.48 -1.19
CA GLU A 137 -2.42 -19.16 -1.48
C GLU A 137 -3.54 -18.77 -0.50
N LYS A 138 -3.25 -18.77 0.80
CA LYS A 138 -4.21 -18.34 1.83
C LYS A 138 -4.64 -16.89 1.63
N LEU A 139 -3.68 -16.00 1.31
CA LEU A 139 -3.97 -14.59 1.06
C LEU A 139 -4.87 -14.42 -0.16
N TYR A 140 -4.54 -15.07 -1.28
CA TYR A 140 -5.36 -15.01 -2.49
C TYR A 140 -6.78 -15.53 -2.22
N ASN A 141 -6.91 -16.69 -1.57
CA ASN A 141 -8.21 -17.27 -1.23
C ASN A 141 -9.04 -16.39 -0.29
N SER A 142 -8.38 -15.62 0.59
CA SER A 142 -9.06 -14.65 1.44
C SER A 142 -9.57 -13.45 0.63
N LEU A 143 -8.77 -12.95 -0.30
CA LEU A 143 -9.16 -11.87 -1.22
C LEU A 143 -10.28 -12.31 -2.16
N ALA A 144 -10.23 -13.54 -2.68
CA ALA A 144 -11.24 -14.10 -3.58
C ALA A 144 -12.66 -14.16 -2.97
N ARG A 145 -12.79 -14.02 -1.64
CA ARG A 145 -14.10 -13.87 -0.98
C ARG A 145 -14.82 -12.56 -1.31
N TYR A 146 -14.11 -11.56 -1.79
CA TYR A 146 -14.69 -10.31 -2.29
C TYR A 146 -15.14 -10.46 -3.76
N GLU A 147 -16.09 -11.37 -4.01
CA GLU A 147 -16.51 -11.83 -5.34
C GLU A 147 -16.92 -10.70 -6.30
N SER A 148 -17.45 -9.59 -5.78
CA SER A 148 -17.86 -8.44 -6.58
C SER A 148 -16.70 -7.54 -7.02
N GLN A 149 -15.54 -7.61 -6.35
CA GLN A 149 -14.41 -6.72 -6.58
C GLN A 149 -13.20 -7.45 -7.18
N MET A 150 -12.95 -8.67 -6.74
CA MET A 150 -11.76 -9.42 -7.13
C MET A 150 -11.61 -9.62 -8.64
N PRO A 151 -12.64 -9.94 -9.42
CA PRO A 151 -12.50 -10.07 -10.87
C PRO A 151 -12.06 -8.79 -11.58
N LEU A 152 -12.29 -7.63 -10.96
CA LEU A 152 -11.86 -6.33 -11.49
C LEU A 152 -10.41 -5.99 -11.11
N ILE A 153 -9.94 -6.50 -9.97
CA ILE A 153 -8.60 -6.21 -9.43
C ILE A 153 -7.60 -7.28 -9.87
N TYR A 154 -7.96 -8.53 -9.64
CA TYR A 154 -7.18 -9.71 -9.98
C TYR A 154 -8.12 -10.76 -10.58
N PRO A 155 -8.15 -10.93 -11.90
CA PRO A 155 -9.04 -11.89 -12.55
C PRO A 155 -8.73 -13.33 -12.16
N ASP A 156 -7.49 -13.60 -11.77
CA ASP A 156 -6.98 -14.89 -11.37
C ASP A 156 -5.78 -14.77 -10.41
N ARG A 157 -5.39 -15.91 -9.84
CA ARG A 157 -4.25 -16.02 -8.93
C ARG A 157 -2.93 -15.64 -9.59
N ASP A 158 -2.74 -16.03 -10.83
CA ASP A 158 -1.48 -15.79 -11.53
C ASP A 158 -1.24 -14.30 -11.76
N THR A 159 -2.28 -13.56 -12.07
CA THR A 159 -2.23 -12.09 -12.15
C THR A 159 -1.87 -11.47 -10.79
N PHE A 160 -2.51 -11.93 -9.71
CA PHE A 160 -2.19 -11.47 -8.35
C PHE A 160 -0.73 -11.71 -7.98
N VAL A 161 -0.22 -12.91 -8.23
CA VAL A 161 1.18 -13.27 -7.94
C VAL A 161 2.14 -12.47 -8.82
N LYS A 162 1.87 -12.39 -10.12
CA LYS A 162 2.69 -11.65 -11.07
C LYS A 162 2.84 -10.18 -10.71
N ASP A 163 1.74 -9.51 -10.40
CA ASP A 163 1.75 -8.09 -10.03
C ASP A 163 2.52 -7.87 -8.72
N SER A 164 2.35 -8.77 -7.77
CA SER A 164 3.07 -8.72 -6.49
C SER A 164 4.58 -8.94 -6.66
N LEU A 165 5.01 -9.87 -7.51
CA LEU A 165 6.42 -10.10 -7.83
C LEU A 165 7.02 -8.91 -8.57
N ASN A 166 6.28 -8.30 -9.50
CA ASN A 166 6.73 -7.11 -10.22
C ASN A 166 6.93 -5.93 -9.27
N TYR A 167 6.03 -5.75 -8.31
CA TYR A 167 6.16 -4.73 -7.27
C TYR A 167 7.43 -4.92 -6.44
N GLU A 168 7.67 -6.14 -5.94
CA GLU A 168 8.86 -6.41 -5.15
C GLU A 168 10.15 -6.29 -5.97
N ARG A 169 10.14 -6.71 -7.22
CA ARG A 169 11.29 -6.52 -8.12
C ARG A 169 11.62 -5.04 -8.31
N ALA A 170 10.61 -4.19 -8.49
CA ALA A 170 10.80 -2.76 -8.64
C ALA A 170 11.31 -2.07 -7.36
N ASN A 171 10.90 -2.55 -6.18
CA ASN A 171 11.23 -1.91 -4.91
C ASN A 171 12.48 -2.48 -4.22
N SER A 172 12.82 -3.75 -4.43
CA SER A 172 13.94 -4.43 -3.75
C SER A 172 14.94 -5.09 -4.71
N GLY A 173 14.65 -5.13 -6.01
CA GLY A 173 15.42 -5.88 -6.99
C GLY A 173 15.25 -7.40 -6.89
N LYS A 174 14.43 -7.91 -5.98
CA LYS A 174 14.24 -9.34 -5.71
C LYS A 174 12.97 -9.88 -6.36
N ASN A 175 13.03 -11.11 -6.84
CA ASN A 175 11.88 -11.81 -7.39
C ASN A 175 11.25 -12.70 -6.31
N ILE A 176 10.68 -12.07 -5.31
CA ILE A 176 10.06 -12.72 -4.13
C ILE A 176 8.66 -12.13 -3.91
N TYR A 177 7.78 -12.88 -3.30
CA TYR A 177 6.55 -12.33 -2.74
C TYR A 177 6.84 -11.90 -1.30
N ALA A 178 6.60 -10.64 -0.99
CA ALA A 178 6.84 -10.10 0.34
C ALA A 178 5.76 -9.09 0.77
N GLU A 179 5.56 -9.02 2.08
CA GLU A 179 4.76 -8.00 2.74
C GLU A 179 5.69 -7.05 3.50
N ARG A 180 5.51 -5.76 3.34
CA ARG A 180 6.30 -4.75 4.05
C ARG A 180 5.44 -4.02 5.06
N PHE A 181 5.99 -3.88 6.25
CA PHE A 181 5.35 -3.21 7.38
C PHE A 181 6.20 -2.02 7.81
N TRP A 182 5.56 -0.89 8.00
CA TRP A 182 6.19 0.36 8.37
C TRP A 182 5.92 0.71 9.83
N THR A 183 6.93 1.27 10.50
CA THR A 183 6.82 1.85 11.84
C THR A 183 7.27 3.30 11.79
N PHE A 184 6.59 4.18 12.49
CA PHE A 184 6.85 5.61 12.52
C PHE A 184 7.10 6.09 13.95
N ALA A 185 8.22 6.77 14.18
CA ALA A 185 8.60 7.36 15.45
C ALA A 185 8.35 8.88 15.47
#